data_8ee708100e3a683a3542a4c852909eac
#
_entry.id   8ee708100e3a683a3542a4c852909eac
#
_cell.length_a   1.000
_cell.length_b   1.000
_cell.length_c   1.000
_cell.angle_alpha   90.00
_cell.angle_beta   90.00
_cell.angle_gamma   90.00
#
_symmetry.space_group_name_H-M   'P 1'
#
loop_
_entity.id
_entity.type
_entity.pdbx_description
1 polymer ?
#
loop_
_entity_poly.entity_id
_entity_poly.type
_entity_poly.pdbx_seq_one_letter_code
_entity_poly.pdbx_strand_id
1 'polypeptide(L)'
;MSDIELIDSHCHLIFDNFEEDLEDVVLRFRSRSVKKLVHACCEFSEIPKLKKISHEFDEIYYSVGLHPLEAKKWEPSSKSTLRRSAQEDRRVVAIGELGLDFFKSENKTQQIEALIPQMELAY
;
A
#
# COMPACT_ATOMS: atom_id res chain seq x y z
N MET A 1 -2.04 -21.34 26.57
CA MET A 1 -2.38 -21.14 25.15
C MET A 1 -1.20 -20.41 24.52
N SER A 2 -0.69 -20.91 23.42
CA SER A 2 0.30 -20.17 22.65
C SER A 2 -0.34 -18.87 22.20
N ASP A 3 0.27 -17.73 22.53
CA ASP A 3 -0.15 -16.44 22.01
C ASP A 3 0.09 -16.43 20.50
N ILE A 4 -0.96 -16.64 19.75
CA ILE A 4 -0.90 -16.55 18.28
C ILE A 4 -0.74 -15.08 17.94
N GLU A 5 0.39 -14.73 17.36
CA GLU A 5 0.62 -13.41 16.78
C GLU A 5 0.13 -13.39 15.33
N LEU A 6 -0.63 -12.37 14.98
CA LEU A 6 -1.19 -12.19 13.65
C LEU A 6 -0.49 -11.04 12.93
N ILE A 7 -0.35 -11.21 11.62
CA ILE A 7 0.11 -10.16 10.71
C ILE A 7 -0.98 -10.00 9.65
N ASP A 8 -1.52 -8.79 9.49
CA ASP A 8 -2.39 -8.44 8.39
C ASP A 8 -1.53 -7.97 7.22
N SER A 9 -1.48 -8.75 6.15
CA SER A 9 -0.63 -8.44 4.99
C SER A 9 -1.27 -7.51 3.96
N HIS A 10 -2.56 -7.15 4.13
CA HIS A 10 -3.27 -6.29 3.18
C HIS A 10 -4.46 -5.59 3.85
N CYS A 11 -4.31 -4.33 4.15
CA CYS A 11 -5.39 -3.51 4.70
C CYS A 11 -5.37 -2.09 4.12
N HIS A 12 -6.48 -1.36 4.30
CA HIS A 12 -6.63 0.04 3.92
C HIS A 12 -7.17 0.83 5.11
N LEU A 13 -6.39 1.79 5.61
CA LEU A 13 -6.69 2.58 6.82
C LEU A 13 -6.84 4.08 6.55
N ILE A 14 -6.64 4.52 5.30
CA ILE A 14 -6.68 5.95 4.96
C ILE A 14 -7.99 6.39 4.31
N PHE A 15 -8.99 5.52 4.24
CA PHE A 15 -10.32 5.90 3.79
C PHE A 15 -10.99 6.83 4.79
N ASP A 16 -11.86 7.72 4.31
CA ASP A 16 -12.51 8.76 5.11
C ASP A 16 -13.21 8.22 6.36
N ASN A 17 -13.76 7.00 6.29
CA ASN A 17 -14.41 6.35 7.42
C ASN A 17 -13.48 5.95 8.57
N PHE A 18 -12.15 6.04 8.40
CA PHE A 18 -11.16 5.81 9.47
C PHE A 18 -10.49 7.10 9.95
N GLU A 19 -10.78 8.25 9.35
CA GLU A 19 -10.05 9.49 9.63
C GLU A 19 -10.23 9.96 11.09
N GLU A 20 -11.43 9.75 11.65
CA GLU A 20 -11.76 10.19 13.00
C GLU A 20 -11.39 9.17 14.10
N ASP A 21 -11.27 7.88 13.76
CA ASP A 21 -11.09 6.81 14.75
C ASP A 21 -9.88 5.89 14.52
N LEU A 22 -8.91 6.32 13.71
CA LEU A 22 -7.73 5.51 13.39
C LEU A 22 -6.98 5.01 14.63
N GLU A 23 -6.83 5.85 15.65
CA GLU A 23 -6.18 5.46 16.90
C GLU A 23 -6.94 4.34 17.61
N ASP A 24 -8.27 4.43 17.67
CA ASP A 24 -9.12 3.39 18.25
C ASP A 24 -9.05 2.08 17.44
N VAL A 25 -8.96 2.18 16.10
CA VAL A 25 -8.75 1.02 15.22
C VAL A 25 -7.43 0.35 15.55
N VAL A 26 -6.35 1.11 15.70
CA VAL A 26 -5.02 0.60 16.10
C VAL A 26 -5.08 -0.09 17.47
N LEU A 27 -5.75 0.49 18.44
CA LEU A 27 -5.93 -0.12 19.75
C LEU A 27 -6.72 -1.43 19.68
N ARG A 28 -7.76 -1.51 18.85
CA ARG A 28 -8.55 -2.73 18.67
C ARG A 28 -7.72 -3.88 18.10
N PHE A 29 -6.92 -3.66 17.05
CA PHE A 29 -6.13 -4.77 16.51
C PHE A 29 -4.96 -5.17 17.41
N ARG A 30 -4.35 -4.26 18.18
CA ARG A 30 -3.41 -4.60 19.25
C ARG A 30 -4.04 -5.56 20.26
N SER A 31 -5.29 -5.29 20.70
CA SER A 31 -6.03 -6.14 21.64
C SER A 31 -6.39 -7.52 21.09
N ARG A 32 -6.31 -7.71 19.76
CA ARG A 32 -6.60 -8.95 19.04
C ARG A 32 -5.34 -9.67 18.56
N SER A 33 -4.19 -9.36 19.15
CA SER A 33 -2.89 -9.97 18.83
C SER A 33 -2.40 -9.72 17.41
N VAL A 34 -2.92 -8.72 16.71
CA VAL A 34 -2.34 -8.26 15.43
C VAL A 34 -1.12 -7.39 15.77
N LYS A 35 0.06 -7.88 15.40
CA LYS A 35 1.34 -7.26 15.76
C LYS A 35 1.87 -6.36 14.66
N LYS A 36 1.58 -6.68 13.42
CA LYS A 36 2.00 -5.93 12.24
C LYS A 36 0.90 -5.93 11.21
N LEU A 37 0.87 -4.88 10.43
CA LEU A 37 0.01 -4.80 9.25
C LEU A 37 0.71 -4.06 8.12
N VAL A 38 0.37 -4.44 6.89
CA VAL A 38 0.84 -3.78 5.68
C VAL A 38 -0.32 -3.05 5.03
N HIS A 39 -0.25 -1.73 5.00
CA HIS A 39 -1.22 -0.93 4.27
C HIS A 39 -0.93 -0.99 2.77
N ALA A 40 -1.89 -1.46 1.98
CA ALA A 40 -1.76 -1.50 0.53
C ALA A 40 -2.02 -0.11 -0.08
N CYS A 41 -1.04 0.37 -0.87
CA CYS A 41 -1.13 1.63 -1.60
C CYS A 41 -1.87 1.44 -2.92
N CYS A 42 -2.87 2.26 -3.21
CA CYS A 42 -3.60 2.22 -4.48
C CYS A 42 -3.08 3.22 -5.50
N GLU A 43 -2.58 4.37 -5.06
CA GLU A 43 -2.10 5.42 -5.95
C GLU A 43 -1.03 6.33 -5.32
N PHE A 44 -0.32 7.08 -6.16
CA PHE A 44 0.80 7.93 -5.72
C PHE A 44 0.41 9.00 -4.69
N SER A 45 -0.80 9.54 -4.77
CA SER A 45 -1.30 10.56 -3.83
C SER A 45 -1.47 10.06 -2.40
N GLU A 46 -1.56 8.74 -2.21
CA GLU A 46 -1.68 8.12 -0.89
C GLU A 46 -0.34 8.04 -0.14
N ILE A 47 0.78 7.98 -0.86
CA ILE A 47 2.11 7.73 -0.29
C ILE A 47 2.46 8.67 0.88
N PRO A 48 2.25 9.99 0.81
CA PRO A 48 2.56 10.88 1.94
C PRO A 48 1.74 10.56 3.20
N LYS A 49 0.46 10.20 3.05
CA LYS A 49 -0.42 9.83 4.17
C LYS A 49 -0.01 8.48 4.76
N LEU A 50 0.32 7.51 3.91
CA LEU A 50 0.83 6.18 4.34
C LEU A 50 2.15 6.31 5.11
N LYS A 51 3.07 7.11 4.60
CA LYS A 51 4.32 7.43 5.30
C LYS A 51 4.05 8.01 6.68
N LYS A 52 3.16 9.01 6.78
CA LYS A 52 2.81 9.64 8.05
C LYS A 52 2.30 8.62 9.06
N ILE A 53 1.25 7.84 8.73
CA ILE A 53 0.66 6.90 9.68
C ILE A 53 1.60 5.74 10.05
N SER A 54 2.45 5.29 9.14
CA SER A 54 3.44 4.25 9.43
C SER A 54 4.55 4.70 10.38
N HIS A 55 4.84 5.99 10.44
CA HIS A 55 5.77 6.57 11.41
C HIS A 55 5.09 6.97 12.73
N GLU A 56 3.76 7.10 12.73
CA GLU A 56 2.97 7.38 13.93
C GLU A 56 2.66 6.10 14.73
N PHE A 57 2.45 4.97 14.03
CA PHE A 57 2.12 3.67 14.63
C PHE A 57 3.15 2.60 14.25
N ASP A 58 3.84 2.05 15.22
CA ASP A 58 4.94 1.08 15.02
C ASP A 58 4.52 -0.22 14.34
N GLU A 59 3.26 -0.59 14.42
CA GLU A 59 2.71 -1.77 13.79
C GLU A 59 2.53 -1.61 12.27
N ILE A 60 2.41 -0.37 11.79
CA ILE A 60 2.03 -0.09 10.41
C ILE A 60 3.26 -0.01 9.50
N TYR A 61 3.26 -0.85 8.49
CA TYR A 61 4.10 -0.81 7.32
C TYR A 61 3.24 -0.53 6.10
N TYR A 62 3.83 -0.24 4.95
CA TYR A 62 3.04 -0.01 3.74
C TYR A 62 3.76 -0.47 2.48
N SER A 63 3.00 -0.64 1.43
CA SER A 63 3.50 -0.83 0.07
C SER A 63 3.47 0.48 -0.69
N VAL A 64 4.20 0.55 -1.78
CA VAL A 64 4.11 1.63 -2.77
C VAL A 64 3.87 1.03 -4.14
N GLY A 65 2.86 1.54 -4.85
CA GLY A 65 2.45 1.00 -6.13
C GLY A 65 1.30 1.78 -6.75
N LEU A 66 0.87 1.30 -7.91
CA LEU A 66 -0.28 1.83 -8.62
C LEU A 66 -1.25 0.71 -8.97
N HIS A 67 -2.45 0.79 -8.40
CA HIS A 67 -3.54 -0.15 -8.64
C HIS A 67 -3.91 -0.18 -10.14
N PRO A 68 -4.28 -1.32 -10.71
CA PRO A 68 -4.62 -1.43 -12.14
C PRO A 68 -5.71 -0.47 -12.59
N LEU A 69 -6.72 -0.20 -11.78
CA LEU A 69 -7.78 0.76 -12.13
C LEU A 69 -7.28 2.21 -12.19
N GLU A 70 -6.14 2.50 -11.58
CA GLU A 70 -5.48 3.81 -11.61
C GLU A 70 -4.38 3.92 -12.69
N ALA A 71 -4.21 2.90 -13.53
CA ALA A 71 -3.13 2.78 -14.51
C ALA A 71 -3.01 3.96 -15.48
N LYS A 72 -4.09 4.72 -15.71
CA LYS A 72 -4.07 5.96 -16.49
C LYS A 72 -3.15 7.05 -15.92
N LYS A 73 -2.83 6.95 -14.63
CA LYS A 73 -1.91 7.87 -13.93
C LYS A 73 -0.44 7.48 -14.10
N TRP A 74 -0.14 6.35 -14.77
CA TRP A 74 1.23 5.93 -15.03
C TRP A 74 1.93 6.88 -16.00
N GLU A 75 3.11 7.36 -15.60
CA GLU A 75 3.96 8.29 -16.35
C GLU A 75 5.39 7.75 -16.45
N PRO A 76 6.23 8.28 -17.36
CA PRO A 76 7.64 7.87 -17.46
C PRO A 76 8.43 8.02 -16.15
N SER A 77 8.06 8.95 -15.30
CA SER A 77 8.66 9.19 -13.97
C SER A 77 8.17 8.26 -12.86
N SER A 78 7.07 7.53 -13.09
CA SER A 78 6.40 6.74 -12.05
C SER A 78 7.30 5.66 -11.46
N LYS A 79 8.05 4.92 -12.29
CA LYS A 79 8.99 3.90 -11.82
C LYS A 79 10.06 4.47 -10.88
N SER A 80 10.63 5.63 -11.24
CA SER A 80 11.66 6.28 -10.39
C SER A 80 11.06 6.83 -9.10
N THR A 81 9.82 7.31 -9.13
CA THR A 81 9.10 7.76 -7.93
C THR A 81 8.87 6.62 -6.96
N LEU A 82 8.37 5.47 -7.43
CA LEU A 82 8.17 4.28 -6.58
C LEU A 82 9.48 3.76 -6.01
N ARG A 83 10.53 3.67 -6.85
CA ARG A 83 11.87 3.25 -6.40
C ARG A 83 12.39 4.13 -5.29
N ARG A 84 12.32 5.44 -5.46
CA ARG A 84 12.76 6.41 -4.45
C ARG A 84 11.98 6.25 -3.15
N SER A 85 10.65 6.17 -3.21
CA SER A 85 9.81 5.97 -2.03
C SER A 85 10.18 4.69 -1.27
N ALA A 86 10.44 3.59 -2.00
CA ALA A 86 10.84 2.32 -1.40
C ALA A 86 12.25 2.36 -0.77
N GLN A 87 13.18 3.12 -1.35
CA GLN A 87 14.55 3.23 -0.85
C GLN A 87 14.70 4.22 0.31
N GLU A 88 13.91 5.29 0.32
CA GLU A 88 14.01 6.36 1.32
C GLU A 88 13.26 6.06 2.62
N ASP A 89 12.31 5.11 2.62
CA ASP A 89 11.52 4.80 3.80
C ASP A 89 11.53 3.30 4.13
N ARG A 90 12.13 2.97 5.29
CA ARG A 90 12.22 1.60 5.80
C ARG A 90 10.87 1.00 6.19
N ARG A 91 9.80 1.79 6.25
CA ARG A 91 8.42 1.30 6.46
C ARG A 91 7.79 0.76 5.18
N VAL A 92 8.38 1.04 4.02
CA VAL A 92 7.98 0.41 2.76
C VAL A 92 8.54 -1.01 2.71
N VAL A 93 7.67 -1.99 2.64
CA VAL A 93 8.04 -3.41 2.68
C VAL A 93 7.63 -4.18 1.42
N ALA A 94 6.92 -3.56 0.50
CA ALA A 94 6.46 -4.19 -0.74
C ALA A 94 6.24 -3.17 -1.86
N ILE A 95 6.29 -3.65 -3.10
CA ILE A 95 5.77 -2.93 -4.26
C ILE A 95 4.36 -3.44 -4.53
N GLY A 96 3.39 -2.57 -4.47
CA GLY A 96 1.97 -2.86 -4.64
C GLY A 96 1.09 -1.70 -4.09
N GLU A 97 -0.17 -1.73 -4.34
CA GLU A 97 -1.00 -2.74 -4.98
C GLU A 97 -0.79 -2.71 -6.49
N LEU A 98 -0.53 -3.83 -7.11
CA LEU A 98 -0.29 -3.90 -8.55
C LEU A 98 -0.99 -5.13 -9.15
N GLY A 99 -1.24 -5.12 -10.44
CA GLY A 99 -1.88 -6.25 -11.11
C GLY A 99 -2.65 -5.85 -12.35
N LEU A 100 -3.59 -6.70 -12.71
CA LEU A 100 -4.52 -6.51 -13.83
C LEU A 100 -5.96 -6.70 -13.31
N ASP A 101 -6.82 -5.77 -13.67
CA ASP A 101 -8.26 -5.85 -13.43
C ASP A 101 -9.00 -5.47 -14.71
N PHE A 102 -9.40 -6.48 -15.47
CA PHE A 102 -10.08 -6.31 -16.76
C PHE A 102 -11.60 -6.32 -16.62
N PHE A 103 -12.13 -6.47 -15.42
CA PHE A 103 -13.55 -6.42 -15.20
C PHE A 103 -14.07 -4.99 -15.35
N LYS A 104 -14.98 -4.78 -16.32
CA LYS A 104 -15.52 -3.44 -16.65
C LYS A 104 -14.46 -2.36 -16.89
N SER A 105 -13.28 -2.74 -17.41
CA SER A 105 -12.17 -1.84 -17.64
C SER A 105 -11.90 -1.65 -19.14
N GLU A 106 -11.69 -0.39 -19.54
CA GLU A 106 -11.32 0.00 -20.89
C GLU A 106 -9.81 0.30 -21.03
N ASN A 107 -9.06 0.28 -19.94
CA ASN A 107 -7.65 0.69 -19.89
C ASN A 107 -6.64 -0.48 -19.84
N LYS A 108 -6.93 -1.58 -20.53
CA LYS A 108 -6.13 -2.82 -20.50
C LYS A 108 -4.67 -2.60 -20.89
N THR A 109 -4.41 -1.81 -21.94
CA THR A 109 -3.04 -1.52 -22.41
C THR A 109 -2.26 -0.75 -21.33
N GLN A 110 -2.86 0.29 -20.75
CA GLN A 110 -2.24 1.08 -19.68
C GLN A 110 -1.97 0.22 -18.45
N GLN A 111 -2.85 -0.72 -18.11
CA GLN A 111 -2.62 -1.63 -16.99
C GLN A 111 -1.37 -2.50 -17.20
N ILE A 112 -1.18 -3.04 -18.40
CA ILE A 112 0.00 -3.84 -18.73
C ILE A 112 1.27 -2.97 -18.72
N GLU A 113 1.21 -1.78 -19.30
CA GLU A 113 2.32 -0.81 -19.32
C GLU A 113 2.74 -0.38 -17.90
N ALA A 114 1.79 -0.24 -16.97
CA ALA A 114 2.08 0.10 -15.59
C ALA A 114 2.56 -1.11 -14.77
N LEU A 115 2.06 -2.32 -15.05
CA LEU A 115 2.38 -3.52 -14.29
C LEU A 115 3.84 -3.94 -14.46
N ILE A 116 4.33 -4.04 -15.70
CA ILE A 116 5.66 -4.59 -15.97
C ILE A 116 6.77 -3.82 -15.23
N PRO A 117 6.84 -2.47 -15.31
CA PRO A 117 7.88 -1.73 -14.58
C PRO A 117 7.78 -1.86 -13.04
N GLN A 118 6.59 -2.07 -12.50
CA GLN A 118 6.39 -2.30 -11.06
C GLN A 118 6.89 -3.69 -10.65
N MET A 119 6.63 -4.72 -11.45
CA MET A 119 7.18 -6.06 -11.22
C MET A 119 8.71 -6.06 -11.26
N GLU A 120 9.32 -5.38 -12.24
CA GLU A 120 10.77 -5.21 -12.34
C GLU A 120 11.36 -4.47 -11.13
N LEU A 121 10.59 -3.58 -10.51
CA LEU A 121 11.02 -2.85 -9.32
C LEU A 121 10.97 -3.73 -8.07
N ALA A 122 10.02 -4.66 -8.00
CA ALA A 122 9.86 -5.58 -6.88
C ALA A 122 10.90 -6.71 -6.86
N TYR A 123 11.47 -7.04 -8.02
CA TYR A 123 12.50 -8.06 -8.19
C TYR A 123 13.90 -7.53 -7.81
#